data_eb8d741cf0f40703e025f53bedddeca0
#
_entry.id   eb8d741cf0f40703e025f53bedddeca0
#
_cell.length_a   1.000
_cell.length_b   1.000
_cell.length_c   1.000
_cell.angle_alpha   90.00
_cell.angle_beta   90.00
_cell.angle_gamma   90.00
#
_symmetry.space_group_name_H-M   'P 1'
#
loop_
_entity.id
_entity.type
_entity.pdbx_description
1 polymer ?
#
loop_
_entity_poly.entity_id
_entity_poly.type
_entity_poly.pdbx_seq_one_letter_code
_entity_poly.pdbx_strand_id
1 'polypeptide(L)'
;MILQKFIPLLLGLWLVPGQAFAAEKKGKAPEIKLIEKNWGEANNANVLAVLRSTARQLFPHSGRNDWDAIHVGRSSKGPIVLFRRGNQGQYFVNLNTGNRFWCQYAFQFSHEIGHILCGYKEGDQSNHWFEETLCETASLFALAKLSEDWKTNPPYPNWKSYAGAFKKYARERIEKHPWPKGLSMADWFQKKKVGLTKN
;
A
#
# COMPACT_ATOMS: atom_id res chain seq x y z
N MET A 1 43.49 39.23 -34.61
CA MET A 1 43.64 39.14 -33.16
C MET A 1 42.40 39.74 -32.53
N ILE A 2 41.36 38.89 -32.29
CA ILE A 2 40.02 39.30 -31.86
C ILE A 2 39.87 38.91 -30.40
N LEU A 3 39.81 39.92 -29.53
CA LEU A 3 39.56 39.76 -28.09
C LEU A 3 38.08 39.40 -27.87
N GLN A 4 37.82 38.16 -27.42
CA GLN A 4 36.50 37.76 -26.93
C GLN A 4 36.32 38.24 -25.49
N LYS A 5 35.37 39.15 -25.31
CA LYS A 5 34.93 39.62 -23.98
C LYS A 5 33.99 38.56 -23.35
N PHE A 6 34.44 37.98 -22.23
CA PHE A 6 33.58 37.17 -21.36
C PHE A 6 32.65 38.08 -20.58
N ILE A 7 31.32 37.86 -20.73
CA ILE A 7 30.31 38.44 -19.88
C ILE A 7 30.02 37.44 -18.79
N PRO A 8 30.17 37.73 -17.49
CA PRO A 8 29.75 36.85 -16.44
C PRO A 8 28.23 36.94 -16.30
N LEU A 9 27.56 35.80 -16.57
CA LEU A 9 26.13 35.62 -16.31
C LEU A 9 25.93 35.50 -14.80
N LEU A 10 25.54 36.59 -14.14
CA LEU A 10 25.05 36.59 -12.76
C LEU A 10 23.72 35.88 -12.70
N LEU A 11 23.77 34.58 -12.35
CA LEU A 11 22.59 33.82 -11.92
C LEU A 11 22.10 34.40 -10.57
N GLY A 12 21.16 35.31 -10.63
CA GLY A 12 20.43 35.75 -9.45
C GLY A 12 19.63 34.60 -8.87
N LEU A 13 20.15 34.03 -7.75
CA LEU A 13 19.32 33.17 -6.90
C LEU A 13 18.17 34.01 -6.34
N TRP A 14 17.00 33.89 -6.94
CA TRP A 14 15.76 34.31 -6.30
C TRP A 14 15.49 33.35 -5.15
N LEU A 15 15.85 33.76 -3.94
CA LEU A 15 15.34 33.17 -2.71
C LEU A 15 13.83 33.41 -2.70
N VAL A 16 13.06 32.42 -3.18
CA VAL A 16 11.63 32.36 -2.94
C VAL A 16 11.48 32.25 -1.42
N PRO A 17 10.84 33.24 -0.73
CA PRO A 17 10.63 33.15 0.70
C PRO A 17 9.86 31.86 0.96
N GLY A 18 10.39 31.02 1.87
CA GLY A 18 9.93 29.68 2.14
C GLY A 18 8.41 29.65 2.30
N GLN A 19 7.74 29.05 1.32
CA GLN A 19 6.41 28.51 1.57
C GLN A 19 6.61 27.48 2.67
N ALA A 20 6.20 27.84 3.89
CA ALA A 20 6.02 26.87 4.95
C ALA A 20 5.05 25.83 4.38
N PHE A 21 5.57 24.67 3.98
CA PHE A 21 4.71 23.54 3.69
C PHE A 21 3.88 23.32 4.93
N ALA A 22 2.59 23.64 4.85
CA ALA A 22 1.64 23.38 5.91
C ALA A 22 1.87 21.93 6.32
N ALA A 23 2.11 21.67 7.60
CA ALA A 23 2.36 20.33 8.10
C ALA A 23 1.25 19.42 7.57
N GLU A 24 1.62 18.46 6.73
CA GLU A 24 0.69 17.59 6.04
C GLU A 24 -0.14 16.88 7.12
N LYS A 25 -1.45 17.09 7.09
CA LYS A 25 -2.36 16.56 8.10
C LYS A 25 -2.37 15.05 7.95
N LYS A 26 -1.62 14.35 8.80
CA LYS A 26 -1.51 12.88 8.75
C LYS A 26 -2.89 12.28 8.91
N GLY A 27 -3.29 11.45 7.96
CA GLY A 27 -4.52 10.69 8.02
C GLY A 27 -4.53 9.72 9.21
N LYS A 28 -5.72 9.40 9.71
CA LYS A 28 -5.92 8.41 10.77
C LYS A 28 -6.45 7.11 10.19
N ALA A 29 -5.89 5.98 10.60
CA ALA A 29 -6.42 4.68 10.22
C ALA A 29 -7.83 4.46 10.80
N PRO A 30 -8.74 3.85 10.03
CA PRO A 30 -10.08 3.50 10.50
C PRO A 30 -10.07 2.44 11.60
N GLU A 31 -11.22 2.25 12.22
CA GLU A 31 -11.45 1.10 13.08
C GLU A 31 -11.42 -0.20 12.25
N ILE A 32 -10.72 -1.22 12.75
CA ILE A 32 -10.67 -2.55 12.12
C ILE A 32 -11.33 -3.55 13.03
N LYS A 33 -12.31 -4.28 12.49
CA LYS A 33 -13.06 -5.34 13.19
C LYS A 33 -12.92 -6.66 12.43
N LEU A 34 -12.72 -7.75 13.15
CA LEU A 34 -12.82 -9.09 12.57
C LEU A 34 -14.27 -9.55 12.64
N ILE A 35 -14.81 -9.98 11.50
CA ILE A 35 -16.12 -10.64 11.40
C ILE A 35 -15.99 -12.17 11.29
N GLU A 36 -14.80 -12.66 11.04
CA GLU A 36 -14.42 -14.08 11.08
C GLU A 36 -13.69 -14.38 12.39
N LYS A 37 -13.97 -15.54 12.97
CA LYS A 37 -13.37 -16.00 14.23
C LYS A 37 -12.34 -17.11 14.04
N ASN A 38 -12.40 -17.82 12.92
CA ASN A 38 -11.51 -18.93 12.62
C ASN A 38 -10.38 -18.52 11.66
N TRP A 39 -9.23 -18.26 12.20
CA TRP A 39 -8.01 -17.93 11.47
C TRP A 39 -6.95 -19.05 11.52
N GLY A 40 -7.40 -20.31 11.74
CA GLY A 40 -6.51 -21.46 11.95
C GLY A 40 -5.80 -21.35 13.30
N GLU A 41 -4.47 -21.48 13.33
CA GLU A 41 -3.65 -21.41 14.55
C GLU A 41 -3.53 -19.99 15.12
N ALA A 42 -3.93 -18.96 14.37
CA ALA A 42 -3.85 -17.59 14.85
C ALA A 42 -5.06 -17.24 15.72
N ASN A 43 -4.81 -16.59 16.85
CA ASN A 43 -5.89 -15.99 17.62
C ASN A 43 -6.31 -14.63 17.03
N ASN A 44 -7.53 -14.21 17.29
CA ASN A 44 -8.10 -12.98 16.75
C ASN A 44 -7.33 -11.72 17.18
N ALA A 45 -6.79 -11.68 18.40
CA ALA A 45 -6.02 -10.55 18.88
C ALA A 45 -4.75 -10.34 18.06
N ASN A 46 -4.06 -11.44 17.72
CA ASN A 46 -2.85 -11.40 16.91
C ASN A 46 -3.14 -10.97 15.46
N VAL A 47 -4.18 -11.52 14.85
CA VAL A 47 -4.62 -11.11 13.50
C VAL A 47 -4.94 -9.61 13.49
N LEU A 48 -5.76 -9.16 14.45
CA LEU A 48 -6.13 -7.76 14.56
C LEU A 48 -4.92 -6.83 14.78
N ALA A 49 -3.94 -7.28 15.56
CA ALA A 49 -2.70 -6.54 15.80
C ALA A 49 -1.89 -6.35 14.51
N VAL A 50 -1.77 -7.39 13.67
CA VAL A 50 -1.12 -7.29 12.35
C VAL A 50 -1.89 -6.34 11.44
N LEU A 51 -3.20 -6.50 11.32
CA LEU A 51 -4.02 -5.65 10.44
C LEU A 51 -3.97 -4.18 10.85
N ARG A 52 -4.07 -3.88 12.15
CA ARG A 52 -3.94 -2.51 12.67
C ARG A 52 -2.55 -1.93 12.43
N SER A 53 -1.49 -2.75 12.61
CA SER A 53 -0.12 -2.33 12.32
C SER A 53 0.05 -2.01 10.83
N THR A 54 -0.54 -2.81 9.96
CA THR A 54 -0.54 -2.60 8.50
C THR A 54 -1.27 -1.32 8.11
N ALA A 55 -2.49 -1.12 8.60
CA ALA A 55 -3.29 0.08 8.31
C ALA A 55 -2.56 1.37 8.70
N ARG A 56 -1.84 1.37 9.83
CA ARG A 56 -1.03 2.51 10.26
C ARG A 56 0.11 2.87 9.30
N GLN A 57 0.49 1.98 8.39
CA GLN A 57 1.50 2.30 7.38
C GLN A 57 0.92 3.02 6.16
N LEU A 58 -0.38 2.92 5.90
CA LEU A 58 -0.99 3.44 4.67
C LEU A 58 -1.88 4.67 4.92
N PHE A 59 -2.84 4.58 5.84
CA PHE A 59 -3.83 5.64 6.06
C PHE A 59 -3.26 7.00 6.44
N PRO A 60 -2.11 7.14 7.14
CA PRO A 60 -1.49 8.43 7.38
C PRO A 60 -1.16 9.22 6.12
N HIS A 61 -0.99 8.54 4.99
CA HIS A 61 -0.69 9.15 3.69
C HIS A 61 -1.94 9.55 2.90
N SER A 62 -3.14 9.23 3.39
CA SER A 62 -4.40 9.54 2.70
C SER A 62 -4.84 11.00 2.82
N GLY A 63 -4.27 11.76 3.74
CA GLY A 63 -4.71 13.13 4.05
C GLY A 63 -6.11 13.23 4.70
N ARG A 64 -6.77 12.09 4.98
CA ARG A 64 -8.14 11.99 5.53
C ARG A 64 -8.16 11.33 6.90
N ASN A 65 -9.19 11.68 7.72
CA ASN A 65 -9.41 11.13 9.05
C ASN A 65 -10.81 10.53 9.24
N ASP A 66 -11.63 10.60 8.20
CA ASP A 66 -13.06 10.27 8.19
C ASP A 66 -13.35 8.94 7.47
N TRP A 67 -12.45 7.98 7.64
CA TRP A 67 -12.61 6.65 7.08
C TRP A 67 -13.61 5.82 7.88
N ASP A 68 -14.55 5.19 7.19
CA ASP A 68 -15.45 4.21 7.79
C ASP A 68 -14.70 2.95 8.23
N ALA A 69 -15.27 2.23 9.19
CA ALA A 69 -14.69 0.99 9.72
C ALA A 69 -14.46 -0.07 8.62
N ILE A 70 -13.41 -0.86 8.77
CA ILE A 70 -13.12 -2.01 7.89
C ILE A 70 -13.45 -3.29 8.65
N HIS A 71 -14.41 -4.03 8.15
CA HIS A 71 -14.77 -5.36 8.64
C HIS A 71 -14.03 -6.42 7.84
N VAL A 72 -13.20 -7.21 8.52
CA VAL A 72 -12.31 -8.17 7.88
C VAL A 72 -12.78 -9.59 8.13
N GLY A 73 -13.03 -10.33 7.05
CA GLY A 73 -13.39 -11.73 7.03
C GLY A 73 -12.38 -12.59 6.26
N ARG A 74 -12.77 -13.83 5.96
CA ARG A 74 -11.98 -14.77 5.16
C ARG A 74 -12.69 -15.14 3.86
N SER A 75 -11.87 -15.49 2.86
CA SER A 75 -12.31 -16.04 1.59
C SER A 75 -11.39 -17.18 1.17
N SER A 76 -11.93 -18.20 0.52
CA SER A 76 -11.15 -19.24 -0.16
C SER A 76 -10.85 -18.91 -1.63
N LYS A 77 -11.48 -17.85 -2.17
CA LYS A 77 -11.37 -17.46 -3.58
C LYS A 77 -10.33 -16.36 -3.87
N GLY A 78 -9.55 -15.97 -2.89
CA GLY A 78 -8.58 -14.86 -2.95
C GLY A 78 -8.98 -13.71 -2.02
N PRO A 79 -8.05 -12.76 -1.79
CA PRO A 79 -8.37 -11.52 -1.10
C PRO A 79 -9.29 -10.68 -1.97
N ILE A 80 -10.17 -9.89 -1.34
CA ILE A 80 -11.09 -8.99 -2.03
C ILE A 80 -11.66 -7.95 -1.07
N VAL A 81 -11.75 -6.70 -1.50
CA VAL A 81 -12.65 -5.70 -0.93
C VAL A 81 -13.97 -5.73 -1.70
N LEU A 82 -15.10 -5.72 -1.00
CA LEU A 82 -16.43 -5.76 -1.64
C LEU A 82 -16.88 -4.35 -2.02
N PHE A 83 -17.45 -4.18 -3.22
CA PHE A 83 -18.09 -2.92 -3.62
C PHE A 83 -19.23 -2.52 -2.67
N ARG A 84 -19.98 -3.52 -2.19
CA ARG A 84 -21.07 -3.28 -1.24
C ARG A 84 -20.55 -2.81 0.10
N ARG A 85 -21.06 -1.67 0.54
CA ARG A 85 -20.83 -1.10 1.88
C ARG A 85 -21.86 -1.60 2.88
N GLY A 86 -21.51 -1.59 4.14
CA GLY A 86 -22.48 -1.87 5.21
C GLY A 86 -23.43 -0.69 5.48
N ASN A 87 -24.47 -0.91 6.28
CA ASN A 87 -25.50 0.10 6.60
C ASN A 87 -24.94 1.37 7.31
N GLN A 88 -23.79 1.27 7.92
CA GLN A 88 -23.07 2.39 8.54
C GLN A 88 -21.83 2.81 7.72
N GLY A 89 -21.79 2.49 6.43
CA GLY A 89 -20.70 2.81 5.55
C GLY A 89 -19.47 1.89 5.63
N GLN A 90 -19.50 0.81 6.45
CA GLN A 90 -18.32 -0.06 6.63
C GLN A 90 -17.86 -0.67 5.32
N TYR A 91 -16.55 -0.78 5.16
CA TYR A 91 -15.92 -1.60 4.14
C TYR A 91 -15.90 -3.07 4.57
N PHE A 92 -16.03 -3.98 3.62
CA PHE A 92 -15.84 -5.40 3.83
C PHE A 92 -14.62 -5.89 3.04
N VAL A 93 -13.65 -6.41 3.75
CA VAL A 93 -12.43 -7.00 3.18
C VAL A 93 -12.38 -8.47 3.57
N ASN A 94 -12.21 -9.35 2.61
CA ASN A 94 -11.97 -10.76 2.88
C ASN A 94 -10.54 -11.12 2.49
N LEU A 95 -9.84 -11.88 3.33
CA LEU A 95 -8.47 -12.31 3.11
C LEU A 95 -8.42 -13.83 2.87
N ASN A 96 -7.56 -14.25 1.95
CA ASN A 96 -7.26 -15.66 1.70
C ASN A 96 -5.95 -16.06 2.39
N THR A 97 -5.97 -16.00 3.71
CA THR A 97 -4.83 -16.36 4.55
C THR A 97 -5.33 -16.86 5.91
N GLY A 98 -4.42 -17.44 6.69
CA GLY A 98 -4.71 -17.98 8.02
C GLY A 98 -3.43 -18.28 8.78
N ASN A 99 -3.56 -19.00 9.89
CA ASN A 99 -2.44 -19.37 10.73
C ASN A 99 -1.56 -18.16 11.10
N ARG A 100 -0.26 -18.34 11.21
CA ARG A 100 0.70 -17.27 11.56
C ARG A 100 1.41 -16.67 10.35
N PHE A 101 0.74 -16.64 9.19
CA PHE A 101 1.32 -16.10 7.95
C PHE A 101 1.24 -14.57 7.92
N TRP A 102 1.86 -13.89 8.91
CA TRP A 102 1.73 -12.46 9.12
C TRP A 102 2.10 -11.61 7.91
N CYS A 103 3.09 -12.04 7.11
CA CYS A 103 3.45 -11.36 5.87
C CYS A 103 2.32 -11.40 4.84
N GLN A 104 1.58 -12.53 4.75
CA GLN A 104 0.44 -12.66 3.85
C GLN A 104 -0.73 -11.79 4.31
N TYR A 105 -1.02 -11.74 5.62
CA TYR A 105 -2.01 -10.82 6.16
C TYR A 105 -1.68 -9.38 5.80
N ALA A 106 -0.45 -8.95 6.07
CA ALA A 106 -0.01 -7.58 5.77
C ALA A 106 -0.10 -7.29 4.28
N PHE A 107 0.39 -8.18 3.43
CA PHE A 107 0.41 -8.02 1.97
C PHE A 107 -1.01 -7.93 1.38
N GLN A 108 -1.86 -8.92 1.68
CA GLN A 108 -3.22 -8.95 1.16
C GLN A 108 -4.06 -7.78 1.68
N PHE A 109 -3.97 -7.49 2.98
CA PHE A 109 -4.74 -6.40 3.56
C PHE A 109 -4.31 -5.03 3.03
N SER A 110 -3.01 -4.83 2.78
CA SER A 110 -2.52 -3.60 2.15
C SER A 110 -3.02 -3.42 0.72
N HIS A 111 -3.12 -4.51 -0.03
CA HIS A 111 -3.69 -4.52 -1.38
C HIS A 111 -5.14 -4.02 -1.36
N GLU A 112 -5.96 -4.60 -0.49
CA GLU A 112 -7.38 -4.21 -0.35
C GLU A 112 -7.55 -2.78 0.20
N ILE A 113 -6.65 -2.33 1.09
CA ILE A 113 -6.59 -0.93 1.49
C ILE A 113 -6.25 -0.04 0.28
N GLY A 114 -5.38 -0.48 -0.61
CA GLY A 114 -5.07 0.23 -1.86
C GLY A 114 -6.34 0.55 -2.65
N HIS A 115 -7.22 -0.42 -2.87
CA HIS A 115 -8.51 -0.22 -3.51
C HIS A 115 -9.38 0.79 -2.74
N ILE A 116 -9.46 0.67 -1.41
CA ILE A 116 -10.22 1.63 -0.58
C ILE A 116 -9.70 3.05 -0.77
N LEU A 117 -8.38 3.25 -0.78
CA LEU A 117 -7.73 4.54 -0.98
C LEU A 117 -7.94 5.11 -2.39
N CYS A 118 -8.05 4.25 -3.40
CA CYS A 118 -8.41 4.62 -4.77
C CYS A 118 -9.91 4.96 -4.93
N GLY A 119 -10.70 4.84 -3.86
CA GLY A 119 -12.13 5.12 -3.90
C GLY A 119 -12.95 4.01 -4.53
N TYR A 120 -12.56 2.76 -4.28
CA TYR A 120 -13.11 1.54 -4.87
C TYR A 120 -14.65 1.52 -4.93
N LYS A 121 -15.16 1.48 -6.15
CA LYS A 121 -16.59 1.43 -6.47
C LYS A 121 -16.78 0.71 -7.81
N GLU A 122 -17.97 0.17 -8.01
CA GLU A 122 -18.35 -0.40 -9.30
C GLU A 122 -18.29 0.66 -10.40
N GLY A 123 -17.74 0.32 -11.55
CA GLY A 123 -17.57 1.26 -12.66
C GLY A 123 -16.83 0.66 -13.85
N ASP A 124 -16.32 1.52 -14.71
CA ASP A 124 -15.53 1.17 -15.89
C ASP A 124 -14.21 0.50 -15.47
N GLN A 125 -13.92 -0.64 -16.08
CA GLN A 125 -12.73 -1.46 -15.80
C GLN A 125 -11.53 -1.08 -16.70
N SER A 126 -11.63 -0.09 -17.56
CA SER A 126 -10.59 0.26 -18.56
C SER A 126 -9.22 0.59 -17.95
N ASN A 127 -9.20 1.08 -16.71
CA ASN A 127 -7.99 1.42 -15.97
C ASN A 127 -7.73 0.50 -14.77
N HIS A 128 -8.44 -0.62 -14.67
CA HIS A 128 -8.31 -1.55 -13.55
C HIS A 128 -6.86 -2.03 -13.35
N TRP A 129 -6.13 -2.30 -14.43
CA TRP A 129 -4.71 -2.64 -14.39
C TRP A 129 -3.84 -1.61 -13.65
N PHE A 130 -4.19 -0.31 -13.78
CA PHE A 130 -3.44 0.75 -13.10
C PHE A 130 -3.77 0.79 -11.61
N GLU A 131 -5.05 0.63 -11.25
CA GLU A 131 -5.47 0.50 -9.86
C GLU A 131 -4.81 -0.71 -9.19
N GLU A 132 -4.80 -1.89 -9.84
CA GLU A 132 -4.09 -3.07 -9.36
C GLU A 132 -2.59 -2.81 -9.14
N THR A 133 -1.96 -2.04 -10.04
CA THR A 133 -0.54 -1.65 -9.89
C THR A 133 -0.33 -0.78 -8.64
N LEU A 134 -1.24 0.16 -8.36
CA LEU A 134 -1.20 0.97 -7.15
C LEU A 134 -1.41 0.11 -5.89
N CYS A 135 -2.34 -0.83 -5.92
CA CYS A 135 -2.62 -1.75 -4.81
C CYS A 135 -1.43 -2.67 -4.51
N GLU A 136 -0.79 -3.24 -5.54
CA GLU A 136 0.43 -4.03 -5.37
C GLU A 136 1.58 -3.17 -4.82
N THR A 137 1.71 -1.92 -5.30
CA THR A 137 2.70 -0.96 -4.77
C THR A 137 2.43 -0.63 -3.31
N ALA A 138 1.17 -0.43 -2.92
CA ALA A 138 0.78 -0.21 -1.53
C ALA A 138 1.16 -1.41 -0.64
N SER A 139 1.01 -2.64 -1.16
CA SER A 139 1.40 -3.86 -0.45
C SER A 139 2.90 -3.92 -0.20
N LEU A 140 3.71 -3.66 -1.21
CA LEU A 140 5.18 -3.66 -1.09
C LEU A 140 5.65 -2.52 -0.18
N PHE A 141 5.05 -1.33 -0.29
CA PHE A 141 5.32 -0.21 0.59
C PHE A 141 5.02 -0.53 2.06
N ALA A 142 3.84 -1.10 2.34
CA ALA A 142 3.45 -1.47 3.70
C ALA A 142 4.40 -2.51 4.30
N LEU A 143 4.80 -3.53 3.54
CA LEU A 143 5.79 -4.52 3.98
C LEU A 143 7.15 -3.87 4.31
N ALA A 144 7.62 -2.95 3.47
CA ALA A 144 8.87 -2.23 3.72
C ALA A 144 8.78 -1.39 5.01
N LYS A 145 7.66 -0.67 5.19
CA LYS A 145 7.41 0.13 6.40
C LYS A 145 7.28 -0.72 7.65
N LEU A 146 6.56 -1.85 7.61
CA LEU A 146 6.46 -2.80 8.72
C LEU A 146 7.82 -3.40 9.09
N SER A 147 8.66 -3.67 8.09
CA SER A 147 10.03 -4.13 8.31
C SER A 147 10.88 -3.14 9.13
N GLU A 148 10.65 -1.84 8.99
CA GLU A 148 11.33 -0.82 9.79
C GLU A 148 10.62 -0.58 11.13
N ASP A 149 9.28 -0.43 11.12
CA ASP A 149 8.49 -0.13 12.31
C ASP A 149 8.61 -1.23 13.39
N TRP A 150 8.56 -2.49 13.01
CA TRP A 150 8.62 -3.59 13.99
C TRP A 150 10.00 -3.83 14.59
N LYS A 151 11.04 -3.17 14.12
CA LYS A 151 12.34 -3.15 14.82
C LYS A 151 12.26 -2.45 16.17
N THR A 152 11.35 -1.47 16.30
CA THR A 152 11.19 -0.65 17.49
C THR A 152 9.80 -0.71 18.09
N ASN A 153 8.75 -0.79 17.26
CA ASN A 153 7.34 -0.70 17.64
C ASN A 153 6.51 -1.91 17.19
N PRO A 154 6.93 -3.17 17.47
CA PRO A 154 6.10 -4.33 17.14
C PRO A 154 4.84 -4.33 18.00
N PRO A 155 3.73 -4.97 17.55
CA PRO A 155 2.51 -5.12 18.35
C PRO A 155 2.74 -5.80 19.72
N TYR A 156 3.70 -6.72 19.77
CA TYR A 156 4.17 -7.40 20.98
C TYR A 156 5.71 -7.40 20.98
N PRO A 157 6.37 -7.19 22.14
CA PRO A 157 7.84 -7.10 22.21
C PRO A 157 8.57 -8.30 21.60
N ASN A 158 8.04 -9.51 21.75
CA ASN A 158 8.61 -10.74 21.22
C ASN A 158 8.46 -10.90 19.69
N TRP A 159 7.70 -10.00 19.03
CA TRP A 159 7.56 -9.99 17.57
C TRP A 159 8.61 -9.13 16.85
N LYS A 160 9.48 -8.46 17.59
CA LYS A 160 10.56 -7.64 17.04
C LYS A 160 11.42 -8.41 16.02
N SER A 161 11.71 -9.66 16.30
CA SER A 161 12.49 -10.53 15.41
C SER A 161 11.81 -10.83 14.06
N TYR A 162 10.49 -10.63 13.97
CA TYR A 162 9.73 -10.86 12.75
C TYR A 162 9.91 -9.73 11.70
N ALA A 163 10.46 -8.57 12.09
CA ALA A 163 10.68 -7.42 11.19
C ALA A 163 11.39 -7.81 9.87
N GLY A 164 12.42 -8.64 9.96
CA GLY A 164 13.16 -9.12 8.78
C GLY A 164 12.33 -9.97 7.80
N ALA A 165 11.30 -10.65 8.29
CA ALA A 165 10.44 -11.49 7.46
C ALA A 165 9.62 -10.67 6.46
N PHE A 166 9.16 -9.48 6.84
CA PHE A 166 8.45 -8.58 5.92
C PHE A 166 9.35 -8.15 4.75
N LYS A 167 10.60 -7.78 5.03
CA LYS A 167 11.57 -7.39 3.99
C LYS A 167 11.86 -8.55 3.05
N LYS A 168 12.07 -9.74 3.61
CA LYS A 168 12.31 -10.96 2.83
C LYS A 168 11.11 -11.26 1.93
N TYR A 169 9.89 -11.24 2.48
CA TYR A 169 8.67 -11.53 1.73
C TYR A 169 8.45 -10.53 0.59
N ALA A 170 8.66 -9.22 0.83
CA ALA A 170 8.56 -8.20 -0.20
C ALA A 170 9.56 -8.45 -1.35
N ARG A 171 10.81 -8.77 -1.03
CA ARG A 171 11.83 -9.11 -2.01
C ARG A 171 11.44 -10.33 -2.85
N GLU A 172 10.98 -11.41 -2.22
CA GLU A 172 10.53 -12.61 -2.91
C GLU A 172 9.35 -12.34 -3.87
N ARG A 173 8.45 -11.41 -3.52
CA ARG A 173 7.37 -10.97 -4.40
C ARG A 173 7.90 -10.26 -5.65
N ILE A 174 8.88 -9.35 -5.49
CA ILE A 174 9.51 -8.62 -6.60
C ILE A 174 10.30 -9.57 -7.50
N GLU A 175 11.09 -10.49 -6.91
CA GLU A 175 11.93 -11.43 -7.64
C GLU A 175 11.13 -12.43 -8.50
N LYS A 176 9.88 -12.74 -8.11
CA LYS A 176 8.97 -13.59 -8.91
C LYS A 176 8.51 -12.95 -10.22
N HIS A 177 8.58 -11.62 -10.32
CA HIS A 177 8.13 -10.85 -11.48
C HIS A 177 9.24 -9.91 -11.97
N PRO A 178 10.37 -10.46 -12.47
CA PRO A 178 11.50 -9.65 -12.87
C PRO A 178 11.14 -8.78 -14.07
N TRP A 179 11.61 -7.54 -14.03
CA TRP A 179 11.47 -6.64 -15.17
C TRP A 179 12.28 -7.17 -16.38
N PRO A 180 11.70 -7.16 -17.59
CA PRO A 180 12.41 -7.62 -18.79
C PRO A 180 13.69 -6.81 -19.02
N LYS A 181 14.83 -7.50 -19.19
CA LYS A 181 16.12 -6.85 -19.41
C LYS A 181 16.10 -5.99 -20.67
N GLY A 182 16.64 -4.77 -20.58
CA GLY A 182 16.76 -3.85 -21.69
C GLY A 182 15.46 -3.21 -22.18
N LEU A 183 14.34 -3.44 -21.50
CA LEU A 183 13.07 -2.84 -21.85
C LEU A 183 12.79 -1.62 -20.97
N SER A 184 12.60 -0.44 -21.58
CA SER A 184 12.15 0.74 -20.83
C SER A 184 10.69 0.60 -20.41
N MET A 185 10.28 1.34 -19.38
CA MET A 185 8.88 1.40 -18.95
C MET A 185 7.97 1.91 -20.08
N ALA A 186 8.41 2.91 -20.82
CA ALA A 186 7.67 3.47 -21.94
C ALA A 186 7.45 2.43 -23.07
N ASP A 187 8.51 1.71 -23.46
CA ASP A 187 8.42 0.67 -24.49
C ASP A 187 7.54 -0.51 -24.04
N TRP A 188 7.68 -0.89 -22.77
CA TRP A 188 6.82 -1.92 -22.19
C TRP A 188 5.35 -1.50 -22.26
N PHE A 189 5.03 -0.28 -21.82
CA PHE A 189 3.66 0.23 -21.86
C PHE A 189 3.11 0.28 -23.28
N GLN A 190 3.88 0.79 -24.25
CA GLN A 190 3.45 0.83 -25.65
C GLN A 190 3.13 -0.57 -26.21
N LYS A 191 3.92 -1.58 -25.82
CA LYS A 191 3.69 -2.98 -26.23
C LYS A 191 2.46 -3.60 -25.56
N LYS A 192 2.13 -3.20 -24.36
CA LYS A 192 1.09 -3.85 -23.54
C LYS A 192 -0.24 -3.09 -23.47
N LYS A 193 -0.27 -1.79 -23.78
CA LYS A 193 -1.42 -0.91 -23.58
C LYS A 193 -2.75 -1.46 -24.10
N VAL A 194 -2.77 -2.08 -25.29
CA VAL A 194 -4.01 -2.63 -25.87
C VAL A 194 -4.56 -3.79 -25.05
N GLY A 195 -3.68 -4.63 -24.46
CA GLY A 195 -4.10 -5.72 -23.58
C GLY A 195 -4.53 -5.22 -22.20
N LEU A 196 -3.87 -4.16 -21.69
CA LEU A 196 -4.16 -3.60 -20.36
C LEU A 196 -5.55 -2.94 -20.30
N THR A 197 -6.04 -2.38 -21.39
CA THR A 197 -7.35 -1.70 -21.46
C THR A 197 -8.51 -2.62 -21.80
N LYS A 198 -8.26 -3.91 -22.04
CA LYS A 198 -9.29 -4.90 -22.40
C LYS A 198 -9.74 -5.80 -21.24
N ASN A 199 -9.14 -5.64 -20.05
CA ASN A 199 -9.46 -6.45 -18.86
C ASN A 199 -10.47 -5.72 -17.98
#